data_0efc3bcddfe06d28edf84f9d8cc50816
#
_entry.id   0efc3bcddfe06d28edf84f9d8cc50816
#
_cell.length_a   1.000
_cell.length_b   1.000
_cell.length_c   1.000
_cell.angle_alpha   90.00
_cell.angle_beta   90.00
_cell.angle_gamma   90.00
#
_symmetry.space_group_name_H-M   'P 1'
#
loop_
_entity.id
_entity.type
_entity.pdbx_description
1 polymer ?
#
loop_
_entity_poly.entity_id
_entity_poly.type
_entity_poly.pdbx_seq_one_letter_code
_entity_poly.pdbx_strand_id
1 'polypeptide(L)'
;MSASQLPHPPRPSQTKIVATLGPASSEPGQIAELIVAGVDVFRLNMAHGNRDEHGVRLAAIRQASDELGQPVAVLTDLAGPKIRLGELPGGELTCDSGAAIRFVRTSPLPPHAPVEGRDGGEPKAERPTELTTTYEPLIDELAVGDRVMLADGTVALTVEEVGKDYARCTVVQPGLIRSRQGVNLPGVKLSAPALGAADLDNAVWAAQSGVDFVGLSFVRTPEEIRRLKSLLRSHGSEAQVIAKIEKPEALDRLGEIVEATDGVMVARGDLGVEIDIARVAVVQKEIIAACNRCRKPVIIATQMLDSMQHSRIPTRAEVTDVANAILDGADACMLSGETAIGEYPRQAVEMMHRIALATEPLCRRRPPLPEPDLDAAGVNQITEATVYAAGRIAEKLDARLVVVASASGATALSLAKNRNYVPTVGVSDSPSTLRRMCLYWGVIPLSGAPTGDSEVLLDYITTWGRNAGLLESGDRIVLIAGTGLAVTAHNMVVVHELA
;
A
#
# COMPACT_ATOMS: atom_id res chain seq x y z
N MET A 1 -27.07 -16.89 20.07
CA MET A 1 -26.01 -15.88 20.07
C MET A 1 -26.49 -14.68 20.88
N SER A 2 -25.70 -14.22 21.84
CA SER A 2 -26.08 -13.10 22.71
C SER A 2 -26.06 -11.80 21.90
N ALA A 3 -26.95 -10.86 22.19
CA ALA A 3 -27.11 -9.57 21.49
C ALA A 3 -25.85 -8.65 21.50
N SER A 4 -24.77 -9.06 22.17
CA SER A 4 -23.50 -8.33 22.28
C SER A 4 -22.49 -8.67 21.17
N GLN A 5 -22.83 -9.47 20.17
CA GLN A 5 -21.93 -9.96 19.10
C GLN A 5 -22.39 -9.61 17.68
N LEU A 6 -23.23 -8.60 17.51
CA LEU A 6 -23.53 -8.11 16.17
C LEU A 6 -22.38 -7.21 15.72
N PRO A 7 -21.79 -7.46 14.51
CA PRO A 7 -20.77 -6.59 13.96
C PRO A 7 -21.30 -5.16 13.85
N HIS A 8 -20.45 -4.18 14.10
CA HIS A 8 -20.78 -2.78 13.87
C HIS A 8 -21.31 -2.58 12.44
N PRO A 9 -22.27 -1.65 12.23
CA PRO A 9 -22.78 -1.40 10.90
C PRO A 9 -21.60 -1.07 9.96
N PRO A 10 -21.60 -1.64 8.74
CA PRO A 10 -20.50 -1.43 7.81
C PRO A 10 -20.34 0.05 7.49
N ARG A 11 -19.10 0.47 7.35
CA ARG A 11 -18.75 1.83 6.95
C ARG A 11 -19.37 2.14 5.58
N PRO A 12 -20.02 3.29 5.41
CA PRO A 12 -20.73 3.60 4.16
C PRO A 12 -19.79 4.00 2.99
N SER A 13 -18.50 4.37 3.23
CA SER A 13 -17.55 4.63 2.14
C SER A 13 -17.05 3.34 1.51
N GLN A 14 -16.81 3.37 0.22
CA GLN A 14 -16.37 2.22 -0.58
C GLN A 14 -14.86 2.16 -0.75
N THR A 15 -14.18 3.33 -0.75
CA THR A 15 -12.71 3.43 -0.80
C THR A 15 -12.12 2.90 0.50
N LYS A 16 -11.14 2.01 0.38
CA LYS A 16 -10.49 1.35 1.51
C LYS A 16 -9.44 2.22 2.17
N ILE A 17 -9.21 2.01 3.46
CA ILE A 17 -8.19 2.72 4.22
C ILE A 17 -7.12 1.74 4.70
N VAL A 18 -5.88 2.02 4.29
CA VAL A 18 -4.69 1.33 4.81
C VAL A 18 -4.06 2.24 5.86
N ALA A 19 -3.84 1.74 7.08
CA ALA A 19 -3.20 2.50 8.16
C ALA A 19 -1.89 1.84 8.62
N THR A 20 -0.82 2.62 8.69
CA THR A 20 0.47 2.13 9.20
C THR A 20 0.46 2.15 10.73
N LEU A 21 0.80 1.00 11.34
CA LEU A 21 1.01 0.92 12.78
C LEU A 21 2.42 1.36 13.17
N GLY A 22 2.47 2.12 14.24
CA GLY A 22 3.70 2.60 14.84
C GLY A 22 3.50 2.98 16.30
N PRO A 23 4.45 3.69 16.93
CA PRO A 23 4.37 4.06 18.34
C PRO A 23 3.06 4.74 18.77
N ALA A 24 2.43 5.51 17.89
CA ALA A 24 1.19 6.25 18.20
C ALA A 24 -0.07 5.39 18.12
N SER A 25 0.00 4.14 17.64
CA SER A 25 -1.19 3.32 17.34
C SER A 25 -1.04 1.83 17.64
N SER A 26 0.01 1.43 18.39
CA SER A 26 0.30 0.01 18.63
C SER A 26 -0.43 -0.61 19.83
N GLU A 27 -1.03 0.20 20.70
CA GLU A 27 -1.76 -0.30 21.85
C GLU A 27 -3.08 -0.98 21.41
N PRO A 28 -3.49 -2.11 22.04
CA PRO A 28 -4.70 -2.85 21.64
C PRO A 28 -5.97 -1.99 21.58
N GLY A 29 -6.15 -1.08 22.54
CA GLY A 29 -7.28 -0.15 22.54
C GLY A 29 -7.27 0.82 21.36
N GLN A 30 -6.09 1.32 20.96
CA GLN A 30 -5.93 2.20 19.80
C GLN A 30 -6.20 1.43 18.48
N ILE A 31 -5.74 0.19 18.38
CA ILE A 31 -6.03 -0.69 17.23
C ILE A 31 -7.53 -0.87 17.06
N ALA A 32 -8.25 -1.19 18.15
CA ALA A 32 -9.70 -1.34 18.12
C ALA A 32 -10.40 -0.03 17.72
N GLU A 33 -9.96 1.12 18.24
CA GLU A 33 -10.48 2.43 17.83
C GLU A 33 -10.26 2.73 16.36
N LEU A 34 -9.11 2.36 15.79
CA LEU A 34 -8.81 2.55 14.38
C LEU A 34 -9.67 1.65 13.48
N ILE A 35 -9.95 0.39 13.90
CA ILE A 35 -10.87 -0.50 13.20
C ILE A 35 -12.27 0.12 13.17
N VAL A 36 -12.77 0.58 14.31
CA VAL A 36 -14.09 1.25 14.41
C VAL A 36 -14.14 2.54 13.60
N ALA A 37 -13.03 3.31 13.55
CA ALA A 37 -12.93 4.50 12.71
C ALA A 37 -12.92 4.19 11.21
N GLY A 38 -12.65 2.93 10.82
CA GLY A 38 -12.80 2.45 9.45
C GLY A 38 -11.51 2.01 8.76
N VAL A 39 -10.49 1.57 9.49
CA VAL A 39 -9.31 0.92 8.89
C VAL A 39 -9.70 -0.46 8.37
N ASP A 40 -9.38 -0.70 7.10
CA ASP A 40 -9.58 -1.99 6.42
C ASP A 40 -8.32 -2.85 6.43
N VAL A 41 -7.14 -2.22 6.35
CA VAL A 41 -5.85 -2.91 6.27
C VAL A 41 -4.83 -2.23 7.17
N PHE A 42 -4.18 -2.97 8.04
CA PHE A 42 -3.03 -2.46 8.80
C PHE A 42 -1.73 -2.77 8.07
N ARG A 43 -0.86 -1.77 7.96
CA ARG A 43 0.49 -1.92 7.40
C ARG A 43 1.52 -2.03 8.51
N LEU A 44 2.34 -3.09 8.45
CA LEU A 44 3.54 -3.29 9.28
C LEU A 44 4.77 -2.96 8.42
N ASN A 45 5.44 -1.84 8.72
CA ASN A 45 6.60 -1.38 7.96
C ASN A 45 7.89 -2.01 8.48
N MET A 46 8.46 -2.97 7.75
CA MET A 46 9.67 -3.71 8.15
C MET A 46 10.95 -2.87 8.11
N ALA A 47 10.91 -1.63 7.62
CA ALA A 47 12.03 -0.70 7.71
C ALA A 47 12.24 -0.16 9.15
N HIS A 48 11.29 -0.37 10.05
CA HIS A 48 11.29 0.10 11.43
C HIS A 48 10.83 -1.00 12.39
N GLY A 49 11.40 -1.03 13.58
CA GLY A 49 11.12 -2.07 14.58
C GLY A 49 11.78 -3.42 14.25
N ASN A 50 11.37 -4.46 14.92
CA ASN A 50 11.84 -5.82 14.72
C ASN A 50 10.68 -6.82 14.58
N ARG A 51 10.99 -8.07 14.24
CA ARG A 51 9.97 -9.12 13.98
C ARG A 51 9.12 -9.44 15.21
N ASP A 52 9.70 -9.40 16.40
CA ASP A 52 8.98 -9.69 17.64
C ASP A 52 7.93 -8.61 17.92
N GLU A 53 8.31 -7.34 17.79
CA GLU A 53 7.37 -6.20 17.89
C GLU A 53 6.25 -6.29 16.87
N HIS A 54 6.58 -6.63 15.61
CA HIS A 54 5.57 -6.82 14.56
C HIS A 54 4.68 -8.03 14.85
N GLY A 55 5.21 -9.10 15.45
CA GLY A 55 4.42 -10.25 15.91
C GLY A 55 3.41 -9.87 16.98
N VAL A 56 3.80 -9.06 17.96
CA VAL A 56 2.88 -8.54 19.00
C VAL A 56 1.78 -7.68 18.38
N ARG A 57 2.13 -6.77 17.46
CA ARG A 57 1.14 -5.94 16.76
C ARG A 57 0.17 -6.78 15.93
N LEU A 58 0.68 -7.79 15.20
CA LEU A 58 -0.17 -8.70 14.42
C LEU A 58 -1.16 -9.44 15.32
N ALA A 59 -0.72 -9.97 16.45
CA ALA A 59 -1.59 -10.65 17.40
C ALA A 59 -2.68 -9.71 17.94
N ALA A 60 -2.32 -8.48 18.29
CA ALA A 60 -3.27 -7.46 18.77
C ALA A 60 -4.30 -7.08 17.69
N ILE A 61 -3.89 -6.96 16.40
CA ILE A 61 -4.83 -6.74 15.30
C ILE A 61 -5.82 -7.89 15.16
N ARG A 62 -5.34 -9.14 15.19
CA ARG A 62 -6.22 -10.32 15.08
C ARG A 62 -7.20 -10.39 16.23
N GLN A 63 -6.73 -10.17 17.45
CA GLN A 63 -7.58 -10.13 18.63
C GLN A 63 -8.67 -9.05 18.52
N ALA A 64 -8.31 -7.80 18.21
CA ALA A 64 -9.27 -6.71 18.07
C ALA A 64 -10.29 -6.98 16.94
N SER A 65 -9.83 -7.54 15.80
CA SER A 65 -10.70 -7.97 14.70
C SER A 65 -11.74 -9.02 15.13
N ASP A 66 -11.29 -10.02 15.89
CA ASP A 66 -12.16 -11.10 16.38
C ASP A 66 -13.15 -10.59 17.43
N GLU A 67 -12.72 -9.75 18.38
CA GLU A 67 -13.57 -9.14 19.40
C GLU A 67 -14.66 -8.23 18.81
N LEU A 68 -14.32 -7.50 17.74
CA LEU A 68 -15.27 -6.62 17.03
C LEU A 68 -16.11 -7.38 15.99
N GLY A 69 -15.78 -8.63 15.67
CA GLY A 69 -16.43 -9.41 14.61
C GLY A 69 -16.25 -8.78 13.22
N GLN A 70 -15.22 -7.95 13.05
CA GLN A 70 -14.95 -7.21 11.82
C GLN A 70 -13.60 -7.66 11.21
N PRO A 71 -13.61 -8.35 10.06
CA PRO A 71 -12.37 -8.74 9.39
C PRO A 71 -11.54 -7.52 9.03
N VAL A 72 -10.23 -7.59 9.32
CA VAL A 72 -9.23 -6.63 8.86
C VAL A 72 -8.01 -7.37 8.33
N ALA A 73 -7.39 -6.83 7.28
CA ALA A 73 -6.20 -7.42 6.70
C ALA A 73 -4.92 -6.83 7.28
N VAL A 74 -3.81 -7.56 7.10
CA VAL A 74 -2.46 -7.10 7.45
C VAL A 74 -1.55 -7.17 6.23
N LEU A 75 -0.91 -6.03 5.93
CA LEU A 75 0.11 -5.87 4.91
C LEU A 75 1.48 -5.73 5.59
N THR A 76 2.37 -6.69 5.39
CA THR A 76 3.79 -6.57 5.76
C THR A 76 4.55 -5.92 4.61
N ASP A 77 5.11 -4.75 4.83
CA ASP A 77 5.80 -3.97 3.80
C ASP A 77 7.31 -4.11 3.95
N LEU A 78 7.94 -4.84 3.03
CA LEU A 78 9.39 -5.08 3.01
C LEU A 78 10.14 -3.78 2.73
N ALA A 79 11.29 -3.59 3.41
CA ALA A 79 12.04 -2.35 3.32
C ALA A 79 12.67 -2.11 1.94
N GLY A 80 13.09 -3.19 1.28
CA GLY A 80 13.84 -3.13 0.04
C GLY A 80 15.29 -2.63 0.24
N PRO A 81 16.04 -2.46 -0.83
CA PRO A 81 17.44 -2.03 -0.78
C PRO A 81 17.58 -0.51 -0.57
N LYS A 82 16.94 0.04 0.48
CA LYS A 82 17.04 1.48 0.75
C LYS A 82 18.45 1.85 1.17
N ILE A 83 19.11 2.66 0.36
CA ILE A 83 20.43 3.21 0.65
C ILE A 83 20.27 4.29 1.71
N ARG A 84 21.14 4.30 2.71
CA ARG A 84 21.15 5.28 3.79
C ARG A 84 22.52 5.89 3.96
N LEU A 85 22.57 7.15 4.40
CA LEU A 85 23.80 7.77 4.87
C LEU A 85 24.34 7.02 6.09
N GLY A 86 25.66 7.00 6.24
CA GLY A 86 26.32 6.60 7.47
C GLY A 86 26.08 7.59 8.61
N GLU A 87 26.81 7.40 9.71
CA GLU A 87 26.78 8.33 10.83
C GLU A 87 27.51 9.62 10.48
N LEU A 88 26.89 10.74 10.79
CA LEU A 88 27.46 12.07 10.61
C LEU A 88 28.07 12.57 11.93
N PRO A 89 29.21 13.24 11.88
CA PRO A 89 29.74 13.93 13.06
C PRO A 89 28.74 14.96 13.59
N GLY A 90 28.37 14.84 14.86
CA GLY A 90 27.31 15.70 15.45
C GLY A 90 25.89 15.34 15.09
N GLY A 91 25.66 14.27 14.33
CA GLY A 91 24.34 13.75 13.98
C GLY A 91 23.67 14.45 12.80
N GLU A 92 24.04 15.67 12.48
CA GLU A 92 23.49 16.45 11.35
C GLU A 92 24.56 17.32 10.66
N LEU A 93 24.29 17.69 9.41
CA LEU A 93 25.17 18.53 8.59
C LEU A 93 24.34 19.46 7.71
N THR A 94 24.69 20.75 7.72
CA THR A 94 24.15 21.72 6.75
C THR A 94 24.98 21.64 5.46
N CYS A 95 24.28 21.44 4.34
CA CYS A 95 24.87 21.42 3.01
C CYS A 95 24.60 22.75 2.32
N ASP A 96 25.61 23.61 2.21
CA ASP A 96 25.50 24.90 1.53
C ASP A 96 25.62 24.75 0.01
N SER A 97 24.96 25.62 -0.74
CA SER A 97 25.04 25.61 -2.22
C SER A 97 26.46 25.79 -2.70
N GLY A 98 26.91 24.94 -3.62
CA GLY A 98 28.27 24.93 -4.15
C GLY A 98 29.31 24.24 -3.27
N ALA A 99 28.93 23.78 -2.06
CA ALA A 99 29.84 23.03 -1.20
C ALA A 99 30.21 21.67 -1.84
N ALA A 100 31.48 21.28 -1.66
CA ALA A 100 32.00 20.00 -2.12
C ALA A 100 31.77 18.93 -1.06
N ILE A 101 31.12 17.84 -1.45
CA ILE A 101 30.90 16.64 -0.62
C ILE A 101 31.56 15.45 -1.33
N ARG A 102 32.17 14.57 -0.54
CA ARG A 102 32.84 13.39 -1.04
C ARG A 102 32.22 12.14 -0.45
N PHE A 103 31.58 11.32 -1.27
CA PHE A 103 31.23 9.96 -0.86
C PHE A 103 32.47 9.09 -0.89
N VAL A 104 32.68 8.34 0.19
CA VAL A 104 33.85 7.44 0.35
C VAL A 104 33.37 6.04 0.72
N ARG A 105 34.16 5.02 0.34
CA ARG A 105 33.89 3.65 0.81
C ARG A 105 34.01 3.61 2.33
N THR A 106 33.22 2.76 2.95
CA THR A 106 33.30 2.53 4.40
C THR A 106 34.70 1.99 4.71
N SER A 107 35.59 2.85 5.20
CA SER A 107 36.92 2.44 5.65
C SER A 107 36.87 2.20 7.15
N PRO A 108 37.54 1.17 7.67
CA PRO A 108 37.70 0.97 9.10
C PRO A 108 38.76 1.94 9.70
N LEU A 109 38.79 3.21 9.28
CA LEU A 109 39.68 4.20 9.89
C LEU A 109 39.05 4.74 11.17
N PRO A 110 39.85 4.82 12.25
CA PRO A 110 39.38 5.36 13.52
C PRO A 110 39.02 6.84 13.41
N PRO A 111 38.07 7.34 14.22
CA PRO A 111 37.73 8.74 14.25
C PRO A 111 38.94 9.58 14.65
N HIS A 112 39.35 10.46 13.74
CA HIS A 112 40.24 11.60 13.89
C HIS A 112 41.29 11.57 15.02
N ALA A 113 42.51 11.21 14.68
CA ALA A 113 43.67 11.76 15.41
C ALA A 113 43.90 13.23 14.97
N PRO A 114 44.04 14.19 15.88
CA PRO A 114 44.40 15.56 15.54
C PRO A 114 45.77 15.54 14.88
N VAL A 115 45.90 16.01 13.67
CA VAL A 115 47.22 16.23 13.06
C VAL A 115 47.78 17.53 13.63
N GLU A 116 48.73 17.39 14.57
CA GLU A 116 49.56 18.49 15.05
C GLU A 116 50.26 19.18 13.89
N GLY A 117 50.34 20.50 14.01
CA GLY A 117 50.71 21.43 12.97
C GLY A 117 52.08 21.22 12.33
N ARG A 118 52.17 21.56 11.04
CA ARG A 118 53.31 22.18 10.41
C ARG A 118 52.88 23.49 9.79
N ASP A 119 53.41 24.58 10.30
CA ASP A 119 53.28 25.93 9.74
C ASP A 119 53.88 25.98 8.32
N GLY A 120 53.17 26.58 7.40
CA GLY A 120 53.60 26.86 6.03
C GLY A 120 52.45 27.32 5.20
N GLY A 121 52.28 28.66 5.12
CA GLY A 121 51.14 29.36 4.49
C GLY A 121 50.91 29.05 3.02
N GLU A 122 49.78 28.43 2.75
CA GLU A 122 48.95 28.58 1.56
C GLU A 122 47.48 28.50 2.02
N PRO A 123 46.53 29.18 1.38
CA PRO A 123 45.14 29.09 1.79
C PRO A 123 44.69 27.61 1.69
N LYS A 124 44.44 26.99 2.86
CA LYS A 124 43.89 25.61 2.92
C LYS A 124 42.59 25.61 2.14
N ALA A 125 42.58 25.00 0.96
CA ALA A 125 41.35 24.54 0.36
C ALA A 125 40.62 23.69 1.41
N GLU A 126 39.43 24.09 1.83
CA GLU A 126 38.61 23.34 2.79
C GLU A 126 38.50 21.90 2.30
N ARG A 127 38.89 20.94 3.14
CA ARG A 127 38.75 19.54 2.75
C ARG A 127 37.30 19.25 2.58
N PRO A 128 36.87 18.63 1.45
CA PRO A 128 35.46 18.29 1.24
C PRO A 128 34.97 17.40 2.39
N THR A 129 33.75 17.65 2.84
CA THR A 129 33.07 16.82 3.84
C THR A 129 32.93 15.40 3.31
N GLU A 130 33.37 14.40 4.06
CA GLU A 130 33.28 13.00 3.65
C GLU A 130 32.02 12.35 4.22
N LEU A 131 31.25 11.67 3.36
CA LEU A 131 30.08 10.91 3.70
C LEU A 131 30.27 9.44 3.33
N THR A 132 29.72 8.55 4.15
CA THR A 132 29.61 7.12 3.86
C THR A 132 28.14 6.72 3.65
N THR A 133 27.92 5.57 3.05
CA THR A 133 26.56 5.01 2.89
C THR A 133 26.54 3.54 3.27
N THR A 134 25.31 3.00 3.45
CA THR A 134 25.09 1.58 3.72
C THR A 134 25.24 0.70 2.47
N TYR A 135 25.53 1.29 1.30
CA TYR A 135 25.61 0.62 0.01
C TYR A 135 27.05 0.68 -0.53
N GLU A 136 27.80 -0.39 -0.34
CA GLU A 136 29.22 -0.46 -0.74
C GLU A 136 29.46 -0.23 -2.25
N PRO A 137 28.60 -0.75 -3.19
CA PRO A 137 28.82 -0.54 -4.60
C PRO A 137 28.56 0.90 -5.10
N LEU A 138 28.10 1.82 -4.23
CA LEU A 138 27.74 3.18 -4.63
C LEU A 138 28.76 3.84 -5.55
N ILE A 139 30.04 3.78 -5.18
CA ILE A 139 31.12 4.45 -5.93
C ILE A 139 31.34 3.82 -7.32
N ASP A 140 31.12 2.51 -7.45
CA ASP A 140 31.30 1.78 -8.70
C ASP A 140 30.13 2.03 -9.69
N GLU A 141 28.98 2.44 -9.18
CA GLU A 141 27.74 2.59 -9.96
C GLU A 141 27.43 4.06 -10.30
N LEU A 142 28.10 5.02 -9.63
CA LEU A 142 27.98 6.44 -9.95
C LEU A 142 28.80 6.83 -11.19
N ALA A 143 28.26 7.71 -12.00
CA ALA A 143 28.92 8.35 -13.13
C ALA A 143 28.92 9.87 -12.98
N VAL A 144 29.86 10.54 -13.66
CA VAL A 144 29.89 12.02 -13.71
C VAL A 144 28.60 12.53 -14.34
N GLY A 145 27.96 13.48 -13.68
CA GLY A 145 26.66 14.04 -14.07
C GLY A 145 25.47 13.42 -13.36
N ASP A 146 25.63 12.30 -12.65
CA ASP A 146 24.57 11.69 -11.88
C ASP A 146 24.12 12.61 -10.74
N ARG A 147 22.82 12.50 -10.40
CA ARG A 147 22.23 13.21 -9.25
C ARG A 147 22.16 12.30 -8.05
N VAL A 148 22.59 12.84 -6.90
CA VAL A 148 22.43 12.19 -5.61
C VAL A 148 21.45 13.03 -4.81
N MET A 149 20.32 12.44 -4.43
CA MET A 149 19.26 13.09 -3.65
C MET A 149 19.32 12.58 -2.20
N LEU A 150 19.36 13.48 -1.25
CA LEU A 150 19.41 13.18 0.19
C LEU A 150 18.14 13.71 0.88
N ALA A 151 17.83 13.15 2.04
CA ALA A 151 16.72 13.60 2.87
C ALA A 151 15.39 13.71 2.06
N ASP A 152 15.02 12.62 1.39
CA ASP A 152 13.81 12.51 0.56
C ASP A 152 13.71 13.62 -0.51
N GLY A 153 14.84 13.99 -1.10
CA GLY A 153 14.93 14.95 -2.18
C GLY A 153 15.05 16.41 -1.77
N THR A 154 15.13 16.72 -0.48
CA THR A 154 15.30 18.11 0.01
C THR A 154 16.71 18.66 -0.21
N VAL A 155 17.71 17.79 -0.31
CA VAL A 155 19.10 18.14 -0.65
C VAL A 155 19.50 17.41 -1.92
N ALA A 156 20.06 18.13 -2.90
CA ALA A 156 20.52 17.54 -4.16
C ALA A 156 21.99 17.86 -4.43
N LEU A 157 22.71 16.83 -4.90
CA LEU A 157 24.10 16.96 -5.33
C LEU A 157 24.23 16.45 -6.77
N THR A 158 25.27 16.94 -7.46
CA THR A 158 25.69 16.43 -8.77
C THR A 158 27.09 15.84 -8.66
N VAL A 159 27.28 14.65 -9.21
CA VAL A 159 28.59 13.97 -9.26
C VAL A 159 29.48 14.69 -10.28
N GLU A 160 30.61 15.18 -9.85
CA GLU A 160 31.59 15.86 -10.71
C GLU A 160 32.81 14.99 -11.07
N GLU A 161 33.15 14.07 -10.17
CA GLU A 161 34.30 13.20 -10.36
C GLU A 161 34.07 11.86 -9.65
N VAL A 162 34.46 10.76 -10.29
CA VAL A 162 34.46 9.43 -9.73
C VAL A 162 35.88 8.88 -9.76
N GLY A 163 36.43 8.64 -8.59
CA GLY A 163 37.73 7.99 -8.39
C GLY A 163 37.57 6.53 -8.01
N LYS A 164 38.66 5.85 -7.74
CA LYS A 164 38.66 4.44 -7.34
C LYS A 164 37.89 4.18 -6.03
N ASP A 165 38.03 5.08 -5.06
CA ASP A 165 37.49 4.88 -3.70
C ASP A 165 36.62 6.05 -3.24
N TYR A 166 36.24 6.94 -4.15
CA TYR A 166 35.41 8.11 -3.85
C TYR A 166 34.59 8.61 -5.04
N ALA A 167 33.51 9.31 -4.76
CA ALA A 167 32.81 10.19 -5.70
C ALA A 167 32.74 11.60 -5.10
N ARG A 168 33.23 12.61 -5.85
CA ARG A 168 33.13 14.02 -5.47
C ARG A 168 31.88 14.62 -6.10
N CYS A 169 31.08 15.24 -5.26
CA CYS A 169 29.81 15.85 -5.64
C CYS A 169 29.79 17.32 -5.21
N THR A 170 29.04 18.13 -5.94
CA THR A 170 28.73 19.51 -5.59
C THR A 170 27.28 19.64 -5.20
N VAL A 171 26.99 20.35 -4.10
CA VAL A 171 25.64 20.65 -3.64
C VAL A 171 24.97 21.64 -4.59
N VAL A 172 23.90 21.20 -5.27
CA VAL A 172 23.11 22.06 -6.17
C VAL A 172 21.83 22.58 -5.51
N GLN A 173 21.29 21.83 -4.56
CA GLN A 173 20.16 22.25 -3.73
C GLN A 173 20.57 22.14 -2.26
N PRO A 174 20.68 23.29 -1.55
CA PRO A 174 21.14 23.31 -0.16
C PRO A 174 20.06 22.81 0.80
N GLY A 175 20.50 22.35 2.00
CA GLY A 175 19.60 21.94 3.07
C GLY A 175 20.33 21.22 4.19
N LEU A 176 19.56 20.68 5.14
CA LEU A 176 20.04 19.92 6.30
C LEU A 176 19.91 18.43 6.07
N ILE A 177 20.99 17.69 6.28
CA ILE A 177 20.99 16.22 6.30
C ILE A 177 21.30 15.70 7.69
N ARG A 178 20.82 14.48 7.99
CA ARG A 178 21.02 13.77 9.26
C ARG A 178 21.57 12.38 9.04
N SER A 179 22.20 11.84 10.08
CA SER A 179 22.65 10.45 10.11
C SER A 179 21.51 9.50 9.70
N ARG A 180 21.84 8.48 8.91
CA ARG A 180 20.92 7.41 8.46
C ARG A 180 19.76 7.84 7.57
N GLN A 181 19.73 9.07 7.09
CA GLN A 181 18.73 9.50 6.11
C GLN A 181 18.87 8.75 4.78
N GLY A 182 17.76 8.67 4.03
CA GLY A 182 17.72 8.02 2.73
C GLY A 182 18.59 8.72 1.69
N VAL A 183 19.21 7.91 0.84
CA VAL A 183 19.94 8.33 -0.36
C VAL A 183 19.21 7.77 -1.57
N ASN A 184 18.75 8.62 -2.47
CA ASN A 184 18.13 8.25 -3.73
C ASN A 184 19.06 8.64 -4.90
N LEU A 185 19.06 7.82 -5.92
CA LEU A 185 19.95 7.94 -7.09
C LEU A 185 19.12 7.90 -8.37
N PRO A 186 18.45 9.02 -8.71
CA PRO A 186 17.57 9.07 -9.88
C PRO A 186 18.31 8.71 -11.17
N GLY A 187 17.81 7.71 -11.91
CA GLY A 187 18.39 7.27 -13.18
C GLY A 187 19.61 6.35 -13.07
N VAL A 188 20.17 6.12 -11.87
CA VAL A 188 21.29 5.19 -11.67
C VAL A 188 20.76 3.76 -11.57
N LYS A 189 21.32 2.88 -12.42
CA LYS A 189 20.96 1.45 -12.41
C LYS A 189 21.71 0.73 -11.29
N LEU A 190 21.01 0.50 -10.18
CA LEU A 190 21.58 -0.19 -9.04
C LEU A 190 21.60 -1.71 -9.24
N SER A 191 22.72 -2.35 -8.91
CA SER A 191 22.84 -3.83 -8.92
C SER A 191 22.16 -4.51 -7.73
N ALA A 192 21.80 -3.74 -6.68
CA ALA A 192 21.11 -4.25 -5.51
C ALA A 192 19.79 -4.95 -5.92
N PRO A 193 19.58 -6.21 -5.48
CA PRO A 193 18.31 -6.90 -5.73
C PRO A 193 17.18 -6.26 -4.91
N ALA A 194 15.96 -6.25 -5.42
CA ALA A 194 14.78 -5.77 -4.66
C ALA A 194 14.55 -6.57 -3.36
N LEU A 195 14.95 -7.85 -3.33
CA LEU A 195 14.93 -8.71 -2.14
C LEU A 195 16.36 -8.92 -1.63
N GLY A 196 16.78 -8.12 -0.68
CA GLY A 196 18.02 -8.31 0.08
C GLY A 196 17.90 -9.44 1.12
N ALA A 197 19.00 -9.77 1.80
CA ALA A 197 19.00 -10.85 2.80
C ALA A 197 17.99 -10.59 3.94
N ALA A 198 17.94 -9.36 4.45
CA ALA A 198 16.98 -8.98 5.49
C ALA A 198 15.52 -9.07 5.01
N ASP A 199 15.25 -8.72 3.73
CA ASP A 199 13.91 -8.82 3.17
C ASP A 199 13.49 -10.27 2.93
N LEU A 200 14.43 -11.15 2.54
CA LEU A 200 14.16 -12.59 2.46
C LEU A 200 13.76 -13.16 3.82
N ASP A 201 14.49 -12.82 4.87
CA ASP A 201 14.16 -13.23 6.23
C ASP A 201 12.81 -12.67 6.70
N ASN A 202 12.51 -11.40 6.38
CA ASN A 202 11.23 -10.78 6.71
C ASN A 202 10.06 -11.38 5.90
N ALA A 203 10.30 -11.78 4.65
CA ALA A 203 9.31 -12.47 3.83
C ALA A 203 9.00 -13.88 4.38
N VAL A 204 10.02 -14.62 4.86
CA VAL A 204 9.82 -15.91 5.54
C VAL A 204 9.01 -15.72 6.82
N TRP A 205 9.36 -14.73 7.64
CA TRP A 205 8.57 -14.39 8.83
C TRP A 205 7.12 -14.05 8.47
N ALA A 206 6.90 -13.23 7.46
CA ALA A 206 5.57 -12.87 6.99
C ALA A 206 4.75 -14.11 6.55
N ALA A 207 5.39 -15.02 5.80
CA ALA A 207 4.78 -16.27 5.38
C ALA A 207 4.33 -17.15 6.57
N GLN A 208 5.17 -17.26 7.58
CA GLN A 208 4.91 -18.09 8.78
C GLN A 208 3.91 -17.43 9.75
N SER A 209 3.85 -16.11 9.77
CA SER A 209 2.97 -15.34 10.67
C SER A 209 1.52 -15.22 10.18
N GLY A 210 1.21 -15.66 8.95
CA GLY A 210 -0.15 -15.65 8.42
C GLY A 210 -0.67 -14.24 8.10
N VAL A 211 0.18 -13.35 7.61
CA VAL A 211 -0.23 -12.04 7.06
C VAL A 211 -0.98 -12.21 5.74
N ASP A 212 -1.74 -11.21 5.34
CA ASP A 212 -2.62 -11.32 4.17
C ASP A 212 -1.98 -10.77 2.89
N PHE A 213 -1.08 -9.77 3.05
CA PHE A 213 -0.35 -9.14 1.96
C PHE A 213 1.12 -8.95 2.32
N VAL A 214 1.99 -9.01 1.31
CA VAL A 214 3.41 -8.66 1.42
C VAL A 214 3.76 -7.63 0.34
N GLY A 215 4.18 -6.44 0.76
CA GLY A 215 4.63 -5.36 -0.11
C GLY A 215 6.08 -5.57 -0.51
N LEU A 216 6.36 -5.54 -1.82
CA LEU A 216 7.70 -5.59 -2.38
C LEU A 216 8.14 -4.20 -2.82
N SER A 217 9.13 -3.62 -2.13
CA SER A 217 9.67 -2.31 -2.44
C SER A 217 10.64 -2.34 -3.62
N PHE A 218 10.74 -1.22 -4.32
CA PHE A 218 11.66 -0.97 -5.44
C PHE A 218 11.58 -2.00 -6.56
N VAL A 219 10.35 -2.43 -6.88
CA VAL A 219 10.10 -3.35 -8.01
C VAL A 219 10.54 -2.71 -9.31
N ARG A 220 11.28 -3.48 -10.13
CA ARG A 220 11.73 -3.09 -11.47
C ARG A 220 11.27 -4.08 -12.53
N THR A 221 11.08 -5.35 -12.13
CA THR A 221 10.78 -6.44 -13.07
C THR A 221 9.72 -7.40 -12.53
N PRO A 222 8.94 -8.06 -13.38
CA PRO A 222 7.98 -9.09 -12.95
C PRO A 222 8.65 -10.32 -12.34
N GLU A 223 9.92 -10.59 -12.66
CA GLU A 223 10.70 -11.70 -12.12
C GLU A 223 10.91 -11.55 -10.60
N GLU A 224 11.13 -10.34 -10.10
CA GLU A 224 11.25 -10.05 -8.67
C GLU A 224 9.96 -10.41 -7.91
N ILE A 225 8.80 -10.11 -8.50
CA ILE A 225 7.49 -10.46 -7.95
C ILE A 225 7.29 -11.97 -7.92
N ARG A 226 7.60 -12.66 -9.05
CA ARG A 226 7.49 -14.12 -9.15
C ARG A 226 8.39 -14.82 -8.13
N ARG A 227 9.60 -14.28 -7.88
CA ARG A 227 10.53 -14.78 -6.88
C ARG A 227 9.94 -14.70 -5.47
N LEU A 228 9.36 -13.55 -5.09
CA LEU A 228 8.71 -13.41 -3.79
C LEU A 228 7.50 -14.34 -3.66
N LYS A 229 6.64 -14.42 -4.68
CA LYS A 229 5.50 -15.36 -4.69
C LYS A 229 5.94 -16.81 -4.53
N SER A 230 7.03 -17.22 -5.17
CA SER A 230 7.60 -18.57 -5.05
C SER A 230 8.10 -18.82 -3.62
N LEU A 231 8.78 -17.85 -3.00
CA LEU A 231 9.24 -17.92 -1.61
C LEU A 231 8.06 -18.09 -0.64
N LEU A 232 7.04 -17.25 -0.75
CA LEU A 232 5.85 -17.33 0.11
C LEU A 232 5.16 -18.69 0.01
N ARG A 233 4.96 -19.18 -1.22
CA ARG A 233 4.35 -20.50 -1.48
C ARG A 233 5.18 -21.66 -0.93
N SER A 234 6.51 -21.61 -1.03
CA SER A 234 7.39 -22.64 -0.49
C SER A 234 7.32 -22.77 1.04
N HIS A 235 6.82 -21.72 1.72
CA HIS A 235 6.55 -21.74 3.15
C HIS A 235 5.04 -21.91 3.47
N GLY A 236 4.23 -22.36 2.52
CA GLY A 236 2.81 -22.65 2.70
C GLY A 236 1.93 -21.40 2.85
N SER A 237 2.43 -20.21 2.51
CA SER A 237 1.68 -18.96 2.65
C SER A 237 0.80 -18.68 1.43
N GLU A 238 -0.42 -18.21 1.70
CA GLU A 238 -1.37 -17.69 0.71
C GLU A 238 -1.34 -16.16 0.60
N ALA A 239 -0.39 -15.49 1.26
CA ALA A 239 -0.26 -14.04 1.22
C ALA A 239 -0.09 -13.54 -0.23
N GLN A 240 -0.83 -12.49 -0.56
CA GLN A 240 -0.76 -11.85 -1.86
C GLN A 240 0.36 -10.80 -1.91
N VAL A 241 1.00 -10.64 -3.07
CA VAL A 241 2.10 -9.70 -3.27
C VAL A 241 1.59 -8.38 -3.81
N ILE A 242 1.94 -7.29 -3.12
CA ILE A 242 1.69 -5.91 -3.56
C ILE A 242 3.00 -5.33 -4.12
N ALA A 243 3.05 -5.07 -5.42
CA ALA A 243 4.20 -4.42 -6.05
C ALA A 243 4.19 -2.92 -5.76
N LYS A 244 5.28 -2.38 -5.20
CA LYS A 244 5.41 -0.94 -4.96
C LYS A 244 6.14 -0.31 -6.15
N ILE A 245 5.46 0.64 -6.78
CA ILE A 245 6.00 1.39 -7.92
C ILE A 245 6.68 2.64 -7.37
N GLU A 246 8.01 2.60 -7.36
CA GLU A 246 8.91 3.58 -6.76
C GLU A 246 10.04 3.99 -7.71
N LYS A 247 10.25 3.23 -8.80
CA LYS A 247 11.36 3.41 -9.73
C LYS A 247 10.87 3.63 -11.16
N PRO A 248 11.59 4.45 -11.96
CA PRO A 248 11.26 4.68 -13.38
C PRO A 248 11.24 3.39 -14.21
N GLU A 249 12.14 2.45 -13.93
CA GLU A 249 12.24 1.17 -14.64
C GLU A 249 10.96 0.33 -14.50
N ALA A 250 10.23 0.49 -13.40
CA ALA A 250 8.93 -0.15 -13.24
C ALA A 250 7.88 0.41 -14.20
N LEU A 251 7.99 1.67 -14.59
CA LEU A 251 7.05 2.31 -15.53
C LEU A 251 7.25 1.78 -16.95
N ASP A 252 8.51 1.49 -17.34
CA ASP A 252 8.83 0.93 -18.66
C ASP A 252 8.24 -0.48 -18.84
N ARG A 253 8.05 -1.22 -17.74
CA ARG A 253 7.50 -2.60 -17.72
C ARG A 253 6.18 -2.69 -16.95
N LEU A 254 5.44 -1.59 -16.84
CA LEU A 254 4.26 -1.50 -15.97
C LEU A 254 3.22 -2.59 -16.24
N GLY A 255 2.90 -2.86 -17.51
CA GLY A 255 1.94 -3.91 -17.89
C GLY A 255 2.33 -5.28 -17.34
N GLU A 256 3.56 -5.71 -17.59
CA GLU A 256 4.08 -7.01 -17.14
C GLU A 256 4.13 -7.13 -15.59
N ILE A 257 4.46 -6.03 -14.91
CA ILE A 257 4.49 -5.96 -13.44
C ILE A 257 3.07 -6.09 -12.88
N VAL A 258 2.10 -5.37 -13.45
CA VAL A 258 0.70 -5.42 -13.02
C VAL A 258 0.09 -6.80 -13.25
N GLU A 259 0.40 -7.47 -14.34
CA GLU A 259 -0.03 -8.85 -14.59
C GLU A 259 0.57 -9.83 -13.57
N ALA A 260 1.85 -9.69 -13.25
CA ALA A 260 2.56 -10.60 -12.36
C ALA A 260 2.17 -10.45 -10.88
N THR A 261 1.72 -9.26 -10.45
CA THR A 261 1.39 -8.96 -9.06
C THR A 261 -0.06 -9.30 -8.69
N ASP A 262 -0.41 -9.24 -7.39
CA ASP A 262 -1.79 -9.38 -6.90
C ASP A 262 -2.42 -8.01 -6.58
N GLY A 263 -1.62 -6.97 -6.45
CA GLY A 263 -2.02 -5.59 -6.29
C GLY A 263 -0.83 -4.66 -6.42
N VAL A 264 -1.08 -3.37 -6.48
CA VAL A 264 -0.05 -2.34 -6.67
C VAL A 264 -0.17 -1.27 -5.59
N MET A 265 0.96 -0.73 -5.16
CA MET A 265 1.04 0.48 -4.35
C MET A 265 1.82 1.54 -5.11
N VAL A 266 1.21 2.70 -5.31
CA VAL A 266 1.88 3.89 -5.84
C VAL A 266 2.51 4.63 -4.66
N ALA A 267 3.82 4.44 -4.46
CA ALA A 267 4.57 5.06 -3.38
C ALA A 267 5.15 6.39 -3.84
N ARG A 268 4.31 7.43 -3.80
CA ARG A 268 4.58 8.74 -4.41
C ARG A 268 5.79 9.46 -3.81
N GLY A 269 6.11 9.21 -2.54
CA GLY A 269 7.29 9.78 -1.87
C GLY A 269 8.59 9.37 -2.54
N ASP A 270 8.84 8.06 -2.66
CA ASP A 270 10.04 7.54 -3.30
C ASP A 270 10.00 7.77 -4.82
N LEU A 271 8.86 7.55 -5.48
CA LEU A 271 8.69 7.80 -6.91
C LEU A 271 8.95 9.27 -7.28
N GLY A 272 8.47 10.22 -6.46
CA GLY A 272 8.64 11.66 -6.72
C GLY A 272 10.07 12.18 -6.55
N VAL A 273 10.95 11.38 -5.92
CA VAL A 273 12.40 11.66 -5.90
C VAL A 273 13.10 11.09 -7.15
N GLU A 274 12.56 10.00 -7.70
CA GLU A 274 13.13 9.28 -8.83
C GLU A 274 12.71 9.83 -10.20
N ILE A 275 11.55 10.48 -10.28
CA ILE A 275 11.06 11.14 -11.51
C ILE A 275 10.85 12.64 -11.29
N ASP A 276 10.57 13.39 -12.35
CA ASP A 276 10.13 14.79 -12.22
C ASP A 276 8.83 14.84 -11.39
N ILE A 277 8.86 15.61 -10.30
CA ILE A 277 7.74 15.77 -9.38
C ILE A 277 6.46 16.21 -10.10
N ALA A 278 6.56 17.00 -11.15
CA ALA A 278 5.42 17.44 -11.95
C ALA A 278 4.72 16.29 -12.69
N ARG A 279 5.39 15.16 -12.89
CA ARG A 279 4.84 13.97 -13.55
C ARG A 279 4.14 12.99 -12.61
N VAL A 280 4.37 13.10 -11.31
CA VAL A 280 3.87 12.11 -10.32
C VAL A 280 2.36 11.90 -10.44
N ALA A 281 1.59 12.99 -10.55
CA ALA A 281 0.12 12.90 -10.67
C ALA A 281 -0.32 12.24 -11.99
N VAL A 282 0.42 12.44 -13.09
CA VAL A 282 0.14 11.80 -14.38
C VAL A 282 0.45 10.31 -14.30
N VAL A 283 1.63 9.96 -13.79
CA VAL A 283 2.06 8.57 -13.60
C VAL A 283 1.12 7.80 -12.66
N GLN A 284 0.63 8.43 -11.59
CA GLN A 284 -0.41 7.84 -10.73
C GLN A 284 -1.63 7.41 -11.54
N LYS A 285 -2.13 8.26 -12.44
CA LYS A 285 -3.30 7.94 -13.29
C LYS A 285 -3.01 6.80 -14.26
N GLU A 286 -1.83 6.75 -14.84
CA GLU A 286 -1.39 5.68 -15.74
C GLU A 286 -1.34 4.32 -15.00
N ILE A 287 -0.78 4.30 -13.79
CA ILE A 287 -0.72 3.09 -12.95
C ILE A 287 -2.11 2.64 -12.56
N ILE A 288 -2.97 3.55 -12.09
CA ILE A 288 -4.36 3.23 -11.71
C ILE A 288 -5.12 2.65 -12.91
N ALA A 289 -4.98 3.25 -14.09
CA ALA A 289 -5.63 2.75 -15.32
C ALA A 289 -5.14 1.35 -15.70
N ALA A 290 -3.82 1.08 -15.60
CA ALA A 290 -3.26 -0.25 -15.85
C ALA A 290 -3.81 -1.29 -14.84
N CYS A 291 -3.84 -0.95 -13.55
CA CYS A 291 -4.38 -1.82 -12.50
C CYS A 291 -5.87 -2.14 -12.72
N ASN A 292 -6.66 -1.15 -13.12
CA ASN A 292 -8.09 -1.34 -13.36
C ASN A 292 -8.35 -2.24 -14.58
N ARG A 293 -7.56 -2.12 -15.67
CA ARG A 293 -7.64 -3.04 -16.82
C ARG A 293 -7.34 -4.50 -16.45
N CYS A 294 -6.33 -4.70 -15.60
CA CYS A 294 -5.91 -6.04 -15.15
C CYS A 294 -6.64 -6.53 -13.88
N ARG A 295 -7.71 -5.84 -13.44
CA ARG A 295 -8.47 -6.21 -12.24
C ARG A 295 -7.60 -6.31 -10.97
N LYS A 296 -6.54 -5.52 -10.83
CA LYS A 296 -5.67 -5.51 -9.65
C LYS A 296 -6.04 -4.37 -8.70
N PRO A 297 -6.10 -4.60 -7.38
CA PRO A 297 -6.25 -3.52 -6.40
C PRO A 297 -5.08 -2.53 -6.49
N VAL A 298 -5.36 -1.25 -6.32
CA VAL A 298 -4.34 -0.20 -6.29
C VAL A 298 -4.49 0.69 -5.07
N ILE A 299 -3.38 0.83 -4.33
CA ILE A 299 -3.25 1.66 -3.12
C ILE A 299 -2.49 2.92 -3.49
N ILE A 300 -3.02 4.09 -3.16
CA ILE A 300 -2.27 5.35 -3.26
C ILE A 300 -1.68 5.68 -1.89
N ALA A 301 -0.36 5.85 -1.87
CA ALA A 301 0.42 5.93 -0.65
C ALA A 301 1.27 7.21 -0.58
N THR A 302 1.65 7.56 0.64
CA THR A 302 2.52 8.66 1.06
C THR A 302 1.92 10.06 0.92
N GLN A 303 2.10 10.88 1.96
CA GLN A 303 1.72 12.29 2.03
C GLN A 303 0.24 12.54 1.69
N MET A 304 -0.67 11.66 2.14
CA MET A 304 -2.10 11.83 1.86
C MET A 304 -2.74 12.89 2.77
N LEU A 305 -2.50 12.81 4.08
CA LEU A 305 -2.95 13.77 5.10
C LEU A 305 -1.78 14.12 6.03
N ASP A 306 -0.59 14.33 5.49
CA ASP A 306 0.68 14.43 6.21
C ASP A 306 0.67 15.50 7.31
N SER A 307 0.02 16.63 7.06
CA SER A 307 -0.15 17.70 8.07
C SER A 307 -0.89 17.23 9.31
N MET A 308 -1.71 16.16 9.21
CA MET A 308 -2.44 15.59 10.34
C MET A 308 -1.55 14.80 11.30
N GLN A 309 -0.25 14.65 11.03
CA GLN A 309 0.69 14.19 12.05
C GLN A 309 0.72 15.16 13.26
N HIS A 310 0.52 16.46 13.03
CA HIS A 310 0.60 17.50 14.05
C HIS A 310 -0.63 18.43 14.09
N SER A 311 -1.57 18.24 13.18
CA SER A 311 -2.80 19.04 13.08
C SER A 311 -4.05 18.16 13.13
N ARG A 312 -5.11 18.63 13.79
CA ARG A 312 -6.40 17.91 13.82
C ARG A 312 -7.17 17.98 12.50
N ILE A 313 -6.77 18.87 11.60
CA ILE A 313 -7.41 19.06 10.30
C ILE A 313 -6.33 19.13 9.21
N PRO A 314 -6.58 18.55 8.03
CA PRO A 314 -5.64 18.59 6.92
C PRO A 314 -5.66 19.93 6.21
N THR A 315 -4.67 20.15 5.36
CA THR A 315 -4.68 21.25 4.39
C THR A 315 -5.71 21.01 3.29
N ARG A 316 -6.12 22.07 2.60
CA ARG A 316 -7.02 21.95 1.43
C ARG A 316 -6.37 21.18 0.28
N ALA A 317 -5.06 21.30 0.12
CA ALA A 317 -4.29 20.56 -0.90
C ALA A 317 -4.37 19.05 -0.67
N GLU A 318 -4.19 18.59 0.57
CA GLU A 318 -4.28 17.18 0.95
C GLU A 318 -5.69 16.61 0.73
N VAL A 319 -6.73 17.35 1.13
CA VAL A 319 -8.13 16.97 0.88
C VAL A 319 -8.38 16.80 -0.63
N THR A 320 -7.85 17.73 -1.44
CA THR A 320 -7.98 17.68 -2.90
C THR A 320 -7.20 16.49 -3.49
N ASP A 321 -6.04 16.18 -2.95
CA ASP A 321 -5.21 15.07 -3.40
C ASP A 321 -5.87 13.71 -3.12
N VAL A 322 -6.39 13.49 -1.90
CA VAL A 322 -7.18 12.31 -1.57
C VAL A 322 -8.39 12.18 -2.48
N ALA A 323 -9.15 13.25 -2.67
CA ALA A 323 -10.32 13.25 -3.56
C ALA A 323 -9.91 12.92 -5.01
N ASN A 324 -8.79 13.47 -5.50
CA ASN A 324 -8.27 13.16 -6.82
C ASN A 324 -7.89 11.68 -6.99
N ALA A 325 -7.21 11.09 -6.00
CA ALA A 325 -6.88 9.65 -6.02
C ALA A 325 -8.14 8.77 -6.12
N ILE A 326 -9.19 9.10 -5.36
CA ILE A 326 -10.49 8.40 -5.41
C ILE A 326 -11.15 8.58 -6.79
N LEU A 327 -11.15 9.80 -7.32
CA LEU A 327 -11.70 10.11 -8.64
C LEU A 327 -10.92 9.42 -9.76
N ASP A 328 -9.62 9.20 -9.61
CA ASP A 328 -8.80 8.44 -10.56
C ASP A 328 -9.14 6.95 -10.57
N GLY A 329 -9.84 6.44 -9.55
CA GLY A 329 -10.28 5.06 -9.45
C GLY A 329 -9.37 4.19 -8.57
N ALA A 330 -8.70 4.76 -7.57
CA ALA A 330 -7.98 4.01 -6.55
C ALA A 330 -8.92 3.09 -5.75
N ASP A 331 -8.41 1.94 -5.31
CA ASP A 331 -9.17 1.05 -4.41
C ASP A 331 -8.98 1.44 -2.95
N ALA A 332 -7.79 1.92 -2.61
CA ALA A 332 -7.45 2.31 -1.25
C ALA A 332 -6.54 3.54 -1.21
N CYS A 333 -6.63 4.29 -0.10
CA CYS A 333 -5.68 5.33 0.28
C CYS A 333 -4.97 4.92 1.56
N MET A 334 -3.66 5.20 1.66
CA MET A 334 -2.83 4.80 2.79
C MET A 334 -2.41 6.00 3.64
N LEU A 335 -2.57 5.87 4.95
CA LEU A 335 -2.01 6.72 5.98
C LEU A 335 -0.69 6.12 6.48
N SER A 336 0.35 6.92 6.54
CA SER A 336 1.71 6.54 6.92
C SER A 336 2.10 7.11 8.29
N GLY A 337 2.76 8.25 8.31
CA GLY A 337 3.14 8.96 9.54
C GLY A 337 1.94 9.38 10.37
N GLU A 338 0.83 9.74 9.72
CA GLU A 338 -0.41 10.20 10.33
C GLU A 338 -0.96 9.23 11.38
N THR A 339 -0.83 7.91 11.12
CA THR A 339 -1.28 6.86 12.04
C THR A 339 -0.14 6.20 12.81
N ALA A 340 1.10 6.23 12.28
CA ALA A 340 2.23 5.56 12.91
C ALA A 340 2.85 6.36 14.06
N ILE A 341 3.01 7.67 13.89
CA ILE A 341 3.71 8.58 14.81
C ILE A 341 2.95 9.87 15.09
N GLY A 342 1.86 10.14 14.37
CA GLY A 342 1.08 11.37 14.49
C GLY A 342 0.33 11.46 15.83
N GLU A 343 -0.03 12.68 16.19
CA GLU A 343 -0.77 12.99 17.43
C GLU A 343 -2.28 12.68 17.30
N TYR A 344 -2.78 12.50 16.06
CA TYR A 344 -4.23 12.38 15.79
C TYR A 344 -4.57 11.18 14.89
N PRO A 345 -4.12 9.95 15.20
CA PRO A 345 -4.27 8.79 14.30
C PRO A 345 -5.73 8.47 13.95
N ARG A 346 -6.62 8.48 14.95
CA ARG A 346 -8.05 8.22 14.75
C ARG A 346 -8.71 9.28 13.87
N GLN A 347 -8.43 10.58 14.15
CA GLN A 347 -8.99 11.68 13.38
C GLN A 347 -8.52 11.68 11.92
N ALA A 348 -7.28 11.21 11.64
CA ALA A 348 -6.78 11.05 10.29
C ALA A 348 -7.59 9.99 9.51
N VAL A 349 -7.90 8.85 10.15
CA VAL A 349 -8.77 7.81 9.57
C VAL A 349 -10.19 8.34 9.32
N GLU A 350 -10.79 9.00 10.33
CA GLU A 350 -12.12 9.60 10.21
C GLU A 350 -12.17 10.67 9.10
N MET A 351 -11.11 11.47 8.93
CA MET A 351 -11.02 12.47 7.88
C MET A 351 -10.91 11.82 6.50
N MET A 352 -10.08 10.79 6.33
CA MET A 352 -9.98 10.02 5.10
C MET A 352 -11.34 9.45 4.69
N HIS A 353 -12.05 8.87 5.64
CA HIS A 353 -13.41 8.37 5.45
C HIS A 353 -14.39 9.47 5.00
N ARG A 354 -14.36 10.65 5.63
CA ARG A 354 -15.22 11.79 5.28
C ARG A 354 -14.94 12.30 3.86
N ILE A 355 -13.67 12.36 3.46
CA ILE A 355 -13.30 12.75 2.09
C ILE A 355 -13.82 11.72 1.08
N ALA A 356 -13.71 10.43 1.38
CA ALA A 356 -14.25 9.36 0.53
C ALA A 356 -15.76 9.52 0.35
N LEU A 357 -16.53 9.67 1.43
CA LEU A 357 -17.98 9.88 1.37
C LEU A 357 -18.39 11.12 0.56
N ALA A 358 -17.63 12.20 0.66
CA ALA A 358 -17.91 13.42 -0.09
C ALA A 358 -17.58 13.28 -1.59
N THR A 359 -16.60 12.44 -1.94
CA THR A 359 -16.06 12.30 -3.29
C THR A 359 -16.77 11.22 -4.11
N GLU A 360 -17.08 10.08 -3.53
CA GLU A 360 -17.66 8.92 -4.21
C GLU A 360 -18.94 9.20 -4.99
N PRO A 361 -19.88 10.07 -4.54
CA PRO A 361 -21.04 10.45 -5.36
C PRO A 361 -20.70 11.08 -6.71
N LEU A 362 -19.52 11.72 -6.83
CA LEU A 362 -19.05 12.28 -8.09
C LEU A 362 -18.56 11.19 -9.05
N CYS A 363 -18.04 10.09 -8.52
CA CYS A 363 -17.56 8.96 -9.32
C CYS A 363 -18.72 8.31 -10.09
N ARG A 364 -19.93 8.26 -9.54
CA ARG A 364 -21.14 7.72 -10.21
C ARG A 364 -21.49 8.45 -11.51
N ARG A 365 -21.07 9.70 -11.66
CA ARG A 365 -21.34 10.55 -12.83
C ARG A 365 -20.26 10.45 -13.90
N ARG A 366 -19.16 9.74 -13.63
CA ARG A 366 -18.08 9.55 -14.59
C ARG A 366 -18.37 8.38 -15.53
N PRO A 367 -17.75 8.34 -16.71
CA PRO A 367 -17.78 7.14 -17.55
C PRO A 367 -17.35 5.91 -16.77
N PRO A 368 -17.91 4.73 -17.06
CA PRO A 368 -17.44 3.48 -16.46
C PRO A 368 -15.95 3.29 -16.72
N LEU A 369 -15.30 2.52 -15.85
CA LEU A 369 -13.91 2.14 -16.07
C LEU A 369 -13.75 1.42 -17.42
N PRO A 370 -12.57 1.48 -18.06
CA PRO A 370 -12.31 0.75 -19.28
C PRO A 370 -12.64 -0.74 -19.14
N GLU A 371 -13.11 -1.35 -20.23
CA GLU A 371 -13.32 -2.80 -20.24
C GLU A 371 -12.03 -3.52 -19.81
N PRO A 372 -12.17 -4.60 -19.02
CA PRO A 372 -11.03 -5.35 -18.56
C PRO A 372 -10.35 -6.10 -19.72
N ASP A 373 -9.06 -6.22 -19.65
CA ASP A 373 -8.33 -7.23 -20.39
C ASP A 373 -8.48 -8.57 -19.62
N LEU A 374 -9.40 -9.40 -20.08
CA LEU A 374 -9.75 -10.64 -19.38
C LEU A 374 -8.63 -11.66 -19.40
N ASP A 375 -7.81 -11.68 -20.45
CA ASP A 375 -6.66 -12.59 -20.55
C ASP A 375 -5.57 -12.17 -19.56
N ALA A 376 -5.23 -10.88 -19.51
CA ALA A 376 -4.28 -10.34 -18.55
C ALA A 376 -4.78 -10.41 -17.09
N ALA A 377 -6.09 -10.28 -16.88
CA ALA A 377 -6.69 -10.40 -15.56
C ALA A 377 -6.76 -11.84 -15.04
N GLY A 378 -6.66 -12.84 -15.91
CA GLY A 378 -6.82 -14.26 -15.55
C GLY A 378 -8.21 -14.60 -15.01
N VAL A 379 -9.24 -13.86 -15.43
CA VAL A 379 -10.63 -14.01 -14.96
C VAL A 379 -11.41 -14.89 -15.92
N ASN A 380 -12.21 -15.79 -15.35
CA ASN A 380 -13.12 -16.62 -16.15
C ASN A 380 -14.19 -15.73 -16.82
N GLN A 381 -14.31 -15.80 -18.15
CA GLN A 381 -15.22 -14.97 -18.95
C GLN A 381 -16.70 -15.13 -18.54
N ILE A 382 -17.12 -16.34 -18.14
CA ILE A 382 -18.49 -16.57 -17.67
C ILE A 382 -18.71 -15.83 -16.35
N THR A 383 -17.75 -15.91 -15.43
CA THR A 383 -17.81 -15.19 -14.15
C THR A 383 -17.87 -13.68 -14.36
N GLU A 384 -17.03 -13.13 -15.24
CA GLU A 384 -17.00 -11.70 -15.51
C GLU A 384 -18.34 -11.21 -16.11
N ALA A 385 -18.85 -11.90 -17.10
CA ALA A 385 -20.16 -11.58 -17.70
C ALA A 385 -21.30 -11.64 -16.66
N THR A 386 -21.29 -12.67 -15.80
CA THR A 386 -22.29 -12.85 -14.74
C THR A 386 -22.21 -11.73 -13.71
N VAL A 387 -21.00 -11.39 -13.26
CA VAL A 387 -20.73 -10.32 -12.29
C VAL A 387 -21.14 -8.96 -12.85
N TYR A 388 -20.78 -8.67 -14.10
CA TYR A 388 -21.20 -7.44 -14.78
C TYR A 388 -22.72 -7.32 -14.85
N ALA A 389 -23.41 -8.40 -15.30
CA ALA A 389 -24.86 -8.43 -15.37
C ALA A 389 -25.51 -8.25 -13.99
N ALA A 390 -24.98 -8.92 -12.94
CA ALA A 390 -25.49 -8.81 -11.58
C ALA A 390 -25.42 -7.38 -11.04
N GLY A 391 -24.31 -6.68 -11.27
CA GLY A 391 -24.17 -5.27 -10.90
C GLY A 391 -25.20 -4.38 -11.61
N ARG A 392 -25.40 -4.58 -12.91
CA ARG A 392 -26.40 -3.82 -13.68
C ARG A 392 -27.83 -4.13 -13.26
N ILE A 393 -28.13 -5.37 -12.91
CA ILE A 393 -29.43 -5.79 -12.34
C ILE A 393 -29.64 -5.07 -11.00
N ALA A 394 -28.64 -5.08 -10.12
CA ALA A 394 -28.70 -4.44 -8.81
C ALA A 394 -28.98 -2.93 -8.92
N GLU A 395 -28.28 -2.23 -9.80
CA GLU A 395 -28.51 -0.80 -10.05
C GLU A 395 -29.91 -0.52 -10.61
N LYS A 396 -30.36 -1.33 -11.60
CA LYS A 396 -31.64 -1.12 -12.25
C LYS A 396 -32.86 -1.40 -11.35
N LEU A 397 -32.68 -2.29 -10.38
CA LEU A 397 -33.72 -2.68 -9.44
C LEU A 397 -33.65 -1.91 -8.12
N ASP A 398 -32.74 -0.94 -7.98
CA ASP A 398 -32.46 -0.24 -6.74
C ASP A 398 -32.21 -1.23 -5.57
N ALA A 399 -31.48 -2.31 -5.86
CA ALA A 399 -31.16 -3.30 -4.85
C ALA A 399 -30.32 -2.69 -3.71
N ARG A 400 -30.61 -3.08 -2.50
CA ARG A 400 -29.91 -2.55 -1.30
C ARG A 400 -28.56 -3.20 -1.08
N LEU A 401 -28.41 -4.47 -1.49
CA LEU A 401 -27.17 -5.23 -1.35
C LEU A 401 -26.92 -6.10 -2.57
N VAL A 402 -25.66 -6.28 -2.91
CA VAL A 402 -25.16 -7.41 -3.69
C VAL A 402 -24.41 -8.34 -2.76
N VAL A 403 -24.68 -9.64 -2.84
CA VAL A 403 -24.00 -10.68 -2.06
C VAL A 403 -23.17 -11.54 -3.01
N VAL A 404 -21.91 -11.74 -2.69
CA VAL A 404 -21.01 -12.60 -3.46
C VAL A 404 -20.36 -13.65 -2.58
N ALA A 405 -20.69 -14.93 -2.83
CA ALA A 405 -20.02 -16.06 -2.20
C ALA A 405 -18.80 -16.44 -3.05
N SER A 406 -17.60 -16.38 -2.49
CA SER A 406 -16.37 -16.62 -3.24
C SER A 406 -15.30 -17.33 -2.40
N ALA A 407 -14.88 -18.52 -2.82
CA ALA A 407 -13.84 -19.28 -2.12
C ALA A 407 -12.46 -18.60 -2.18
N SER A 408 -12.08 -18.04 -3.34
CA SER A 408 -10.78 -17.39 -3.55
C SER A 408 -10.81 -15.87 -3.42
N GLY A 409 -11.99 -15.25 -3.43
CA GLY A 409 -12.16 -13.79 -3.49
C GLY A 409 -12.15 -13.22 -4.91
N ALA A 410 -11.84 -14.00 -5.94
CA ALA A 410 -11.71 -13.49 -7.31
C ALA A 410 -13.01 -12.88 -7.85
N THR A 411 -14.17 -13.49 -7.58
CA THR A 411 -15.48 -12.97 -7.98
C THR A 411 -15.82 -11.66 -7.28
N ALA A 412 -15.48 -11.54 -5.99
CA ALA A 412 -15.67 -10.31 -5.23
C ALA A 412 -14.76 -9.19 -5.77
N LEU A 413 -13.52 -9.52 -6.14
CA LEU A 413 -12.59 -8.57 -6.77
C LEU A 413 -13.10 -8.10 -8.14
N SER A 414 -13.58 -9.02 -8.97
CA SER A 414 -14.17 -8.67 -10.28
C SER A 414 -15.35 -7.71 -10.10
N LEU A 415 -16.25 -7.98 -9.16
CA LEU A 415 -17.37 -7.08 -8.86
C LEU A 415 -16.91 -5.71 -8.35
N ALA A 416 -15.92 -5.67 -7.45
CA ALA A 416 -15.32 -4.43 -6.95
C ALA A 416 -14.76 -3.58 -8.09
N LYS A 417 -14.11 -4.21 -9.07
CA LYS A 417 -13.54 -3.53 -10.24
C LYS A 417 -14.55 -3.06 -11.28
N ASN A 418 -15.79 -3.55 -11.24
CA ASN A 418 -16.88 -2.99 -12.03
C ASN A 418 -17.44 -1.68 -11.46
N ARG A 419 -16.99 -1.25 -10.27
CA ARG A 419 -17.39 0.00 -9.61
C ARG A 419 -18.91 0.15 -9.50
N ASN A 420 -19.59 -0.92 -9.12
CA ASN A 420 -21.02 -0.85 -8.80
C ASN A 420 -21.18 -0.16 -7.44
N TYR A 421 -22.10 0.79 -7.39
CA TYR A 421 -22.30 1.61 -6.19
C TYR A 421 -23.34 1.04 -5.22
N VAL A 422 -23.85 -0.16 -5.49
CA VAL A 422 -24.66 -0.92 -4.54
C VAL A 422 -23.70 -1.58 -3.55
N PRO A 423 -23.91 -1.45 -2.23
CA PRO A 423 -23.05 -2.09 -1.23
C PRO A 423 -22.93 -3.58 -1.50
N THR A 424 -21.71 -4.08 -1.45
CA THR A 424 -21.41 -5.49 -1.76
C THR A 424 -20.94 -6.22 -0.52
N VAL A 425 -21.63 -7.30 -0.14
CA VAL A 425 -21.20 -8.20 0.93
C VAL A 425 -20.46 -9.38 0.33
N GLY A 426 -19.20 -9.56 0.75
CA GLY A 426 -18.39 -10.70 0.38
C GLY A 426 -18.39 -11.76 1.46
N VAL A 427 -18.71 -13.00 1.12
CA VAL A 427 -18.69 -14.14 2.05
C VAL A 427 -17.77 -15.25 1.56
N SER A 428 -17.13 -15.95 2.49
CA SER A 428 -16.22 -17.05 2.21
C SER A 428 -16.07 -17.95 3.44
N ASP A 429 -15.83 -19.23 3.21
CA ASP A 429 -15.45 -20.19 4.25
C ASP A 429 -14.00 -20.02 4.69
N SER A 430 -13.19 -19.34 3.86
CA SER A 430 -11.78 -19.08 4.16
C SER A 430 -11.59 -17.74 4.86
N PRO A 431 -11.11 -17.73 6.13
CA PRO A 431 -10.79 -16.48 6.83
C PRO A 431 -9.74 -15.64 6.11
N SER A 432 -8.75 -16.26 5.44
CA SER A 432 -7.74 -15.54 4.65
C SER A 432 -8.35 -14.84 3.45
N THR A 433 -9.35 -15.45 2.81
CA THR A 433 -10.08 -14.83 1.70
C THR A 433 -10.91 -13.63 2.17
N LEU A 434 -11.61 -13.74 3.31
CA LEU A 434 -12.35 -12.60 3.88
C LEU A 434 -11.41 -11.44 4.20
N ARG A 435 -10.24 -11.70 4.79
CA ARG A 435 -9.26 -10.65 5.05
C ARG A 435 -8.70 -10.02 3.77
N ARG A 436 -8.47 -10.81 2.71
CA ARG A 436 -8.08 -10.25 1.40
C ARG A 436 -9.14 -9.32 0.81
N MET A 437 -10.42 -9.63 1.01
CA MET A 437 -11.53 -8.77 0.56
C MET A 437 -11.53 -7.38 1.25
N CYS A 438 -10.85 -7.20 2.40
CA CYS A 438 -10.69 -5.91 3.04
C CYS A 438 -9.99 -4.87 2.15
N LEU A 439 -9.21 -5.29 1.15
CA LEU A 439 -8.58 -4.38 0.18
C LEU A 439 -9.45 -4.13 -1.07
N TYR A 440 -10.57 -4.82 -1.24
CA TYR A 440 -11.38 -4.71 -2.45
C TYR A 440 -12.40 -3.58 -2.30
N TRP A 441 -12.36 -2.63 -3.21
CA TRP A 441 -13.22 -1.45 -3.20
C TRP A 441 -14.71 -1.83 -3.07
N GLY A 442 -15.41 -1.21 -2.14
CA GLY A 442 -16.85 -1.40 -1.93
C GLY A 442 -17.25 -2.76 -1.34
N VAL A 443 -16.34 -3.71 -1.15
CA VAL A 443 -16.66 -5.02 -0.58
C VAL A 443 -16.62 -4.98 0.95
N ILE A 444 -17.67 -5.45 1.58
CA ILE A 444 -17.82 -5.62 3.03
C ILE A 444 -17.62 -7.12 3.31
N PRO A 445 -16.47 -7.56 3.84
CA PRO A 445 -16.28 -8.95 4.20
C PRO A 445 -17.12 -9.30 5.42
N LEU A 446 -17.91 -10.37 5.34
CA LEU A 446 -18.76 -10.83 6.42
C LEU A 446 -18.37 -12.22 6.89
N SER A 447 -17.94 -12.30 8.16
CA SER A 447 -17.57 -13.56 8.81
C SER A 447 -18.77 -14.38 9.26
N GLY A 448 -18.61 -15.70 9.27
CA GLY A 448 -19.61 -16.64 9.84
C GLY A 448 -20.84 -16.87 8.96
N ALA A 449 -20.91 -16.30 7.77
CA ALA A 449 -22.01 -16.56 6.84
C ALA A 449 -21.87 -17.97 6.22
N PRO A 450 -22.95 -18.77 6.21
CA PRO A 450 -22.94 -20.10 5.56
C PRO A 450 -22.84 -19.96 4.05
N THR A 451 -21.91 -20.68 3.41
CA THR A 451 -21.68 -20.57 1.94
C THR A 451 -22.15 -21.80 1.16
N GLY A 452 -22.55 -22.88 1.85
CA GLY A 452 -22.92 -24.16 1.23
C GLY A 452 -24.34 -24.22 0.67
N ASP A 453 -25.23 -23.33 1.12
CA ASP A 453 -26.64 -23.30 0.70
C ASP A 453 -27.11 -21.86 0.51
N SER A 454 -27.71 -21.57 -0.67
CA SER A 454 -28.11 -20.21 -1.06
C SER A 454 -29.30 -19.69 -0.24
N GLU A 455 -30.24 -20.56 0.19
CA GLU A 455 -31.40 -20.14 0.98
C GLU A 455 -30.96 -19.80 2.42
N VAL A 456 -30.12 -20.66 3.02
CA VAL A 456 -29.56 -20.43 4.35
C VAL A 456 -28.67 -19.17 4.35
N LEU A 457 -27.91 -18.94 3.29
CA LEU A 457 -27.12 -17.72 3.14
C LEU A 457 -28.02 -16.47 3.04
N LEU A 458 -29.07 -16.49 2.24
CA LEU A 458 -30.02 -15.37 2.11
C LEU A 458 -30.70 -15.04 3.43
N ASP A 459 -31.15 -16.06 4.19
CA ASP A 459 -31.73 -15.88 5.52
C ASP A 459 -30.73 -15.25 6.50
N TYR A 460 -29.48 -15.72 6.47
CA TYR A 460 -28.40 -15.15 7.29
C TYR A 460 -28.15 -13.67 6.94
N ILE A 461 -27.99 -13.35 5.65
CA ILE A 461 -27.75 -11.98 5.17
C ILE A 461 -28.94 -11.07 5.48
N THR A 462 -30.17 -11.56 5.33
CA THR A 462 -31.39 -10.81 5.66
C THR A 462 -31.43 -10.45 7.14
N THR A 463 -31.18 -11.43 7.99
CA THR A 463 -31.13 -11.23 9.46
C THR A 463 -30.03 -10.25 9.84
N TRP A 464 -28.82 -10.44 9.30
CA TRP A 464 -27.69 -9.55 9.55
C TRP A 464 -28.00 -8.12 9.06
N GLY A 465 -28.52 -7.97 7.84
CA GLY A 465 -28.80 -6.67 7.25
C GLY A 465 -29.92 -5.89 7.96
N ARG A 466 -30.96 -6.60 8.44
CA ARG A 466 -32.00 -5.99 9.28
C ARG A 466 -31.43 -5.52 10.63
N ASN A 467 -30.61 -6.33 11.27
CA ASN A 467 -29.96 -5.96 12.53
C ASN A 467 -28.98 -4.79 12.39
N ALA A 468 -28.33 -4.68 11.22
CA ALA A 468 -27.44 -3.57 10.90
C ALA A 468 -28.18 -2.30 10.41
N GLY A 469 -29.51 -2.33 10.27
CA GLY A 469 -30.30 -1.23 9.74
C GLY A 469 -30.09 -0.95 8.24
N LEU A 470 -29.61 -1.96 7.50
CA LEU A 470 -29.34 -1.87 6.07
C LEU A 470 -30.48 -2.37 5.21
N LEU A 471 -31.35 -3.24 5.74
CA LEU A 471 -32.41 -3.92 5.02
C LEU A 471 -33.76 -3.78 5.72
N GLU A 472 -34.78 -3.52 4.92
CA GLU A 472 -36.19 -3.43 5.33
C GLU A 472 -37.07 -4.33 4.46
N SER A 473 -38.35 -4.54 4.85
CA SER A 473 -39.31 -5.26 4.04
C SER A 473 -39.53 -4.54 2.68
N GLY A 474 -39.56 -5.29 1.58
CA GLY A 474 -39.63 -4.78 0.23
C GLY A 474 -38.30 -4.44 -0.43
N ASP A 475 -37.20 -4.47 0.34
CA ASP A 475 -35.86 -4.30 -0.22
C ASP A 475 -35.44 -5.51 -1.06
N ARG A 476 -34.52 -5.30 -2.01
CA ARG A 476 -34.00 -6.34 -2.91
C ARG A 476 -32.53 -6.62 -2.66
N ILE A 477 -32.17 -7.90 -2.70
CA ILE A 477 -30.82 -8.42 -2.66
C ILE A 477 -30.51 -9.12 -3.98
N VAL A 478 -29.31 -8.90 -4.51
CA VAL A 478 -28.80 -9.65 -5.67
C VAL A 478 -27.69 -10.57 -5.20
N LEU A 479 -27.89 -11.90 -5.31
CA LEU A 479 -26.91 -12.92 -4.95
C LEU A 479 -26.20 -13.42 -6.19
N ILE A 480 -24.86 -13.47 -6.14
CA ILE A 480 -23.99 -14.10 -7.14
C ILE A 480 -23.43 -15.40 -6.55
N ALA A 481 -23.74 -16.52 -7.20
CA ALA A 481 -23.32 -17.85 -6.75
C ALA A 481 -22.92 -18.74 -7.93
N GLY A 482 -22.34 -19.90 -7.63
CA GLY A 482 -22.10 -20.97 -8.58
C GLY A 482 -23.18 -22.05 -8.46
N THR A 483 -23.57 -22.66 -9.58
CA THR A 483 -24.56 -23.75 -9.60
C THR A 483 -23.95 -25.12 -9.21
N GLY A 484 -22.65 -25.20 -9.00
CA GLY A 484 -21.94 -26.49 -8.84
C GLY A 484 -21.79 -27.31 -10.15
N LEU A 485 -22.44 -26.90 -11.23
CA LEU A 485 -22.37 -27.53 -12.55
C LEU A 485 -21.07 -27.21 -13.28
N ALA A 486 -20.50 -26.00 -13.03
CA ALA A 486 -19.19 -25.63 -13.51
C ALA A 486 -18.27 -25.45 -12.30
N VAL A 487 -17.26 -26.30 -12.16
CA VAL A 487 -16.39 -26.40 -10.98
C VAL A 487 -15.59 -25.10 -10.69
N THR A 488 -15.54 -24.17 -11.63
CA THR A 488 -14.68 -22.98 -11.56
C THR A 488 -15.35 -21.66 -11.91
N ALA A 489 -16.66 -21.62 -12.16
CA ALA A 489 -17.33 -20.38 -12.59
C ALA A 489 -18.54 -20.03 -11.71
N HIS A 490 -18.66 -18.75 -11.36
CA HIS A 490 -19.92 -18.19 -10.86
C HIS A 490 -20.79 -17.87 -12.07
N ASN A 491 -21.94 -18.56 -12.18
CA ASN A 491 -22.79 -18.57 -13.37
C ASN A 491 -24.28 -18.38 -13.03
N MET A 492 -24.61 -17.99 -11.80
CA MET A 492 -25.98 -17.80 -11.34
C MET A 492 -26.12 -16.42 -10.67
N VAL A 493 -27.18 -15.73 -11.02
CA VAL A 493 -27.65 -14.51 -10.35
C VAL A 493 -29.06 -14.74 -9.85
N VAL A 494 -29.27 -14.52 -8.56
CA VAL A 494 -30.59 -14.61 -7.93
C VAL A 494 -30.97 -13.23 -7.42
N VAL A 495 -32.19 -12.79 -7.74
CA VAL A 495 -32.78 -11.57 -7.16
C VAL A 495 -33.80 -12.03 -6.12
N HIS A 496 -33.65 -11.54 -4.90
CA HIS A 496 -34.55 -11.84 -3.79
C HIS A 496 -35.14 -10.54 -3.24
N GLU A 497 -36.49 -10.50 -3.14
CA GLU A 497 -37.23 -9.40 -2.52
C GLU A 497 -37.64 -9.83 -1.10
N LEU A 498 -37.34 -8.98 -0.12
CA LEU A 498 -37.58 -9.27 1.27
C LEU A 498 -39.05 -9.14 1.63
N ALA A 499 -39.60 -10.16 2.26
CA ALA A 499 -40.97 -10.16 2.78
C ALA A 499 -41.17 -9.17 3.95
#